data_8b9e66d72ec5228317d31c74e49d1fbb
#
_entry.id   8b9e66d72ec5228317d31c74e49d1fbb
#
_cell.length_a   1.000
_cell.length_b   1.000
_cell.length_c   1.000
_cell.angle_alpha   90.00
_cell.angle_beta   90.00
_cell.angle_gamma   90.00
#
_symmetry.space_group_name_H-M   'P 1'
#
loop_
_entity.id
_entity.type
_entity.pdbx_description
1 polymer ?
#
loop_
_entity_poly.entity_id
_entity_poly.type
_entity_poly.pdbx_seq_one_letter_code
_entity_poly.pdbx_strand_id
1 'polypeptide(L)'
;MKNRIFTGSGVAIVTPMIGENAEKVDYDMLGKLIDFQIENKTDAIVICGTTGEASSMPDDEHLAVIEYAVKKVAGRVPVIAGTGSNDTVHAIKLSTMAEKLGADALLSVTPYYNKTSQRGLVAHFTAIANSVNIPIILYNVPSRTGVNLAPATIAELAKIDNINAVKECNLLQVPEVKRLCGDNINIYSGEDGQVAFLLGAGGAGVISVLANIAPAYTHDLCQAYFDGDSDKCWKMQTASQRISKQL
;
A
#
# COMPACT_ATOMS: atom_id res chain seq x y z
N MET A 1 17.44 0.41 -11.56
CA MET A 1 16.49 -0.42 -10.79
C MET A 1 16.32 0.20 -9.42
N LYS A 2 15.08 0.47 -8.98
CA LYS A 2 14.80 0.95 -7.63
C LYS A 2 14.74 -0.23 -6.67
N ASN A 3 15.35 -0.09 -5.50
CA ASN A 3 15.27 -1.11 -4.45
C ASN A 3 13.83 -1.30 -4.02
N ARG A 4 13.39 -2.54 -3.82
CA ARG A 4 12.06 -2.85 -3.31
C ARG A 4 11.96 -2.46 -1.84
N ILE A 5 10.84 -1.87 -1.44
CA ILE A 5 10.52 -1.60 -0.03
C ILE A 5 10.32 -2.93 0.69
N PHE A 6 9.59 -3.85 0.06
CA PHE A 6 9.43 -5.25 0.47
C PHE A 6 9.20 -6.14 -0.75
N THR A 7 9.23 -7.46 -0.56
CA THR A 7 8.84 -8.47 -1.55
C THR A 7 7.90 -9.44 -0.85
N GLY A 8 6.76 -9.78 -1.48
CA GLY A 8 5.78 -10.69 -0.89
C GLY A 8 4.49 -9.99 -0.48
N SER A 9 4.04 -10.17 0.77
CA SER A 9 2.75 -9.73 1.27
C SER A 9 2.89 -8.61 2.30
N GLY A 10 2.47 -7.39 1.96
CA GLY A 10 2.23 -6.32 2.91
C GLY A 10 0.75 -6.31 3.31
N VAL A 11 0.44 -6.24 4.62
CA VAL A 11 -0.94 -6.12 5.08
C VAL A 11 -1.40 -4.66 5.06
N ALA A 12 -2.56 -4.38 4.44
CA ALA A 12 -3.31 -3.15 4.70
C ALA A 12 -4.08 -3.37 6.01
N ILE A 13 -3.42 -3.10 7.15
CA ILE A 13 -3.93 -3.47 8.46
C ILE A 13 -5.16 -2.62 8.83
N VAL A 14 -6.13 -3.26 9.48
CA VAL A 14 -7.30 -2.57 10.05
C VAL A 14 -6.88 -1.75 11.28
N THR A 15 -7.63 -0.69 11.58
CA THR A 15 -7.50 0.07 12.82
C THR A 15 -8.63 -0.33 13.76
N PRO A 16 -8.37 -1.11 14.81
CA PRO A 16 -9.41 -1.51 15.76
C PRO A 16 -9.87 -0.30 16.57
N MET A 17 -11.17 -0.18 16.76
CA MET A 17 -11.82 0.91 17.49
C MET A 17 -12.54 0.40 18.73
N ILE A 18 -12.62 1.23 19.78
CA ILE A 18 -13.37 0.99 21.03
C ILE A 18 -14.25 2.19 21.36
N GLY A 19 -15.12 2.00 22.35
CA GLY A 19 -16.12 2.97 22.76
C GLY A 19 -17.51 2.60 22.23
N GLU A 20 -18.54 3.21 22.78
CA GLU A 20 -19.93 2.91 22.42
C GLU A 20 -20.24 3.18 20.94
N ASN A 21 -19.58 4.19 20.37
CA ASN A 21 -19.71 4.59 18.95
C ASN A 21 -18.42 4.35 18.16
N ALA A 22 -17.50 3.49 18.65
CA ALA A 22 -16.21 3.24 18.03
C ALA A 22 -15.39 4.54 17.77
N GLU A 23 -15.41 5.44 18.76
CA GLU A 23 -14.83 6.79 18.63
C GLU A 23 -13.35 6.89 19.02
N LYS A 24 -12.71 5.79 19.42
CA LYS A 24 -11.30 5.77 19.87
C LYS A 24 -10.57 4.57 19.31
N VAL A 25 -9.30 4.75 18.98
CA VAL A 25 -8.43 3.64 18.58
C VAL A 25 -8.11 2.74 19.77
N ASP A 26 -8.29 1.42 19.58
CA ASP A 26 -7.83 0.38 20.51
C ASP A 26 -6.36 0.04 20.25
N TYR A 27 -5.45 0.77 20.89
CA TYR A 27 -4.01 0.54 20.72
C TYR A 27 -3.55 -0.83 21.24
N ASP A 28 -4.20 -1.40 22.26
CA ASP A 28 -3.87 -2.73 22.78
C ASP A 28 -4.21 -3.80 21.75
N MET A 29 -5.37 -3.71 21.11
CA MET A 29 -5.75 -4.62 20.04
C MET A 29 -4.90 -4.39 18.80
N LEU A 30 -4.63 -3.14 18.41
CA LEU A 30 -3.75 -2.83 17.28
C LEU A 30 -2.36 -3.45 17.47
N GLY A 31 -1.82 -3.35 18.69
CA GLY A 31 -0.54 -3.97 19.04
C GLY A 31 -0.54 -5.49 18.91
N LYS A 32 -1.63 -6.16 19.30
CA LYS A 32 -1.79 -7.62 19.12
C LYS A 32 -1.92 -7.99 17.64
N LEU A 33 -2.64 -7.20 16.85
CA LEU A 33 -2.77 -7.42 15.41
C LEU A 33 -1.43 -7.25 14.69
N ILE A 34 -0.63 -6.25 15.05
CA ILE A 34 0.73 -6.05 14.49
C ILE A 34 1.61 -7.27 14.82
N ASP A 35 1.64 -7.72 16.07
CA ASP A 35 2.41 -8.90 16.45
C ASP A 35 1.94 -10.15 15.70
N PHE A 36 0.60 -10.38 15.63
CA PHE A 36 0.01 -11.48 14.86
C PHE A 36 0.46 -11.48 13.40
N GLN A 37 0.49 -10.32 12.75
CA GLN A 37 0.95 -10.19 11.37
C GLN A 37 2.42 -10.60 11.22
N ILE A 38 3.29 -10.08 12.08
CA ILE A 38 4.74 -10.34 12.01
C ILE A 38 5.05 -11.81 12.34
N GLU A 39 4.42 -12.37 13.36
CA GLU A 39 4.57 -13.78 13.74
C GLU A 39 4.09 -14.74 12.64
N ASN A 40 3.17 -14.27 11.76
CA ASN A 40 2.63 -15.03 10.65
C ASN A 40 3.17 -14.56 9.28
N LYS A 41 4.44 -14.14 9.23
CA LYS A 41 5.23 -13.93 8.01
C LYS A 41 4.81 -12.72 7.15
N THR A 42 4.09 -11.75 7.68
CA THR A 42 3.85 -10.51 6.93
C THR A 42 5.18 -9.83 6.57
N ASP A 43 5.34 -9.38 5.32
CA ASP A 43 6.57 -8.77 4.81
C ASP A 43 6.61 -7.24 4.99
N ALA A 44 5.46 -6.60 5.22
CA ALA A 44 5.33 -5.17 5.51
C ALA A 44 3.99 -4.85 6.18
N ILE A 45 3.93 -3.78 6.97
CA ILE A 45 2.70 -3.25 7.57
C ILE A 45 2.34 -1.93 6.87
N VAL A 46 1.17 -1.86 6.23
CA VAL A 46 0.60 -0.61 5.72
C VAL A 46 -0.41 -0.10 6.74
N ILE A 47 -0.03 0.93 7.50
CA ILE A 47 -0.86 1.55 8.53
C ILE A 47 -1.61 2.76 7.97
N CYS A 48 -2.80 3.02 8.45
CA CYS A 48 -3.63 4.14 8.01
C CYS A 48 -3.84 4.18 6.49
N GLY A 49 -4.00 3.01 5.86
CA GLY A 49 -4.52 2.92 4.50
C GLY A 49 -6.05 3.04 4.49
N THR A 50 -6.67 2.78 3.33
CA THR A 50 -8.15 2.76 3.20
C THR A 50 -8.79 1.73 4.14
N THR A 51 -8.21 0.53 4.23
CA THR A 51 -8.66 -0.55 5.13
C THR A 51 -8.48 -0.17 6.61
N GLY A 52 -7.50 0.65 6.92
CA GLY A 52 -7.27 1.20 8.26
C GLY A 52 -8.08 2.46 8.57
N GLU A 53 -9.07 2.78 7.72
CA GLU A 53 -10.06 3.86 7.95
C GLU A 53 -9.45 5.27 8.17
N ALA A 54 -8.29 5.54 7.52
CA ALA A 54 -7.58 6.80 7.67
C ALA A 54 -8.45 8.06 7.42
N SER A 55 -9.43 7.95 6.51
CA SER A 55 -10.32 9.07 6.15
C SER A 55 -11.34 9.45 7.22
N SER A 56 -11.56 8.61 8.22
CA SER A 56 -12.49 8.84 9.34
C SER A 56 -11.80 9.24 10.64
N MET A 57 -10.46 9.27 10.65
CA MET A 57 -9.67 9.72 11.80
C MET A 57 -9.27 11.19 11.67
N PRO A 58 -9.38 11.99 12.76
CA PRO A 58 -8.71 13.30 12.82
C PRO A 58 -7.20 13.18 12.63
N ASP A 59 -6.54 14.26 12.16
CA ASP A 59 -5.09 14.25 11.86
C ASP A 59 -4.23 13.83 13.06
N ASP A 60 -4.57 14.26 14.25
CA ASP A 60 -3.84 13.96 15.49
C ASP A 60 -3.93 12.47 15.85
N GLU A 61 -5.11 11.88 15.71
CA GLU A 61 -5.31 10.44 15.90
C GLU A 61 -4.61 9.62 14.81
N HIS A 62 -4.75 10.03 13.53
CA HIS A 62 -4.06 9.41 12.40
C HIS A 62 -2.55 9.35 12.62
N LEU A 63 -1.93 10.47 13.00
CA LEU A 63 -0.50 10.55 13.27
C LEU A 63 -0.11 9.74 14.52
N ALA A 64 -0.94 9.72 15.56
CA ALA A 64 -0.71 8.90 16.75
C ALA A 64 -0.73 7.41 16.44
N VAL A 65 -1.61 6.95 15.54
CA VAL A 65 -1.66 5.56 15.06
C VAL A 65 -0.39 5.20 14.28
N ILE A 66 0.10 6.09 13.42
CA ILE A 66 1.38 5.87 12.70
C ILE A 66 2.54 5.76 13.70
N GLU A 67 2.64 6.70 14.64
CA GLU A 67 3.70 6.70 15.66
C GLU A 67 3.68 5.41 16.50
N TYR A 68 2.50 5.00 16.92
CA TYR A 68 2.32 3.76 17.67
C TYR A 68 2.78 2.54 16.85
N ALA A 69 2.36 2.44 15.58
CA ALA A 69 2.75 1.33 14.71
C ALA A 69 4.26 1.25 14.49
N VAL A 70 4.92 2.39 14.22
CA VAL A 70 6.39 2.46 14.06
C VAL A 70 7.10 1.95 15.33
N LYS A 71 6.69 2.45 16.50
CA LYS A 71 7.26 2.03 17.79
C LYS A 71 7.00 0.54 18.07
N LYS A 72 5.80 0.06 17.77
CA LYS A 72 5.40 -1.33 18.04
C LYS A 72 6.09 -2.31 17.09
N VAL A 73 6.22 -1.98 15.82
CA VAL A 73 6.94 -2.81 14.82
C VAL A 73 8.44 -2.86 15.14
N ALA A 74 9.02 -1.75 15.60
CA ALA A 74 10.42 -1.66 16.02
C ALA A 74 11.42 -2.21 15.00
N GLY A 75 11.21 -1.92 13.71
CA GLY A 75 12.11 -2.33 12.63
C GLY A 75 12.07 -3.82 12.24
N ARG A 76 11.13 -4.61 12.77
CA ARG A 76 11.00 -6.03 12.42
C ARG A 76 10.57 -6.25 10.96
N VAL A 77 9.75 -5.36 10.44
CA VAL A 77 9.34 -5.27 9.03
C VAL A 77 9.16 -3.80 8.66
N PRO A 78 9.14 -3.41 7.37
CA PRO A 78 8.84 -2.03 6.97
C PRO A 78 7.44 -1.57 7.39
N VAL A 79 7.35 -0.34 7.89
CA VAL A 79 6.08 0.37 8.16
C VAL A 79 5.83 1.39 7.06
N ILE A 80 4.73 1.22 6.33
CA ILE A 80 4.31 2.07 5.23
C ILE A 80 3.11 2.89 5.71
N ALA A 81 3.25 4.21 5.81
CA ALA A 81 2.18 5.07 6.29
C ALA A 81 1.29 5.55 5.14
N GLY A 82 -0.02 5.38 5.27
CA GLY A 82 -1.02 5.97 4.39
C GLY A 82 -1.15 7.47 4.68
N THR A 83 -0.73 8.32 3.74
CA THR A 83 -0.71 9.78 3.90
C THR A 83 -1.36 10.53 2.74
N GLY A 84 -1.90 9.79 1.76
CA GLY A 84 -2.55 10.38 0.59
C GLY A 84 -3.82 11.16 0.95
N SER A 85 -4.02 12.27 0.27
CA SER A 85 -5.21 13.12 0.39
C SER A 85 -5.60 13.67 -0.99
N ASN A 86 -6.84 14.11 -1.14
CA ASN A 86 -7.30 14.85 -2.31
C ASN A 86 -6.92 16.34 -2.26
N ASP A 87 -6.34 16.79 -1.15
CA ASP A 87 -5.70 18.10 -0.97
C ASP A 87 -4.17 17.91 -0.92
N THR A 88 -3.46 18.56 -1.84
CA THR A 88 -2.00 18.45 -1.95
C THR A 88 -1.29 18.98 -0.70
N VAL A 89 -1.77 20.08 -0.11
CA VAL A 89 -1.16 20.67 1.09
C VAL A 89 -1.32 19.74 2.28
N HIS A 90 -2.50 19.15 2.43
CA HIS A 90 -2.78 18.17 3.49
C HIS A 90 -1.94 16.90 3.31
N ALA A 91 -1.82 16.37 2.08
CA ALA A 91 -0.98 15.21 1.80
C ALA A 91 0.51 15.48 2.13
N ILE A 92 1.03 16.67 1.82
CA ILE A 92 2.39 17.09 2.20
C ILE A 92 2.55 17.13 3.72
N LYS A 93 1.59 17.74 4.43
CA LYS A 93 1.60 17.81 5.90
C LYS A 93 1.67 16.41 6.53
N LEU A 94 0.78 15.52 6.15
CA LEU A 94 0.75 14.14 6.68
C LEU A 94 2.03 13.38 6.31
N SER A 95 2.51 13.51 5.08
CA SER A 95 3.72 12.82 4.60
C SER A 95 4.97 13.25 5.37
N THR A 96 5.15 14.56 5.55
CA THR A 96 6.30 15.10 6.30
C THR A 96 6.26 14.73 7.79
N MET A 97 5.07 14.62 8.38
CA MET A 97 4.92 14.17 9.76
C MET A 97 5.18 12.67 9.89
N ALA A 98 4.66 11.84 8.97
CA ALA A 98 4.90 10.39 8.98
C ALA A 98 6.40 10.06 8.84
N GLU A 99 7.13 10.76 7.97
CA GLU A 99 8.60 10.64 7.88
C GLU A 99 9.28 10.96 9.21
N LYS A 100 8.91 12.06 9.87
CA LYS A 100 9.46 12.45 11.19
C LYS A 100 9.15 11.43 12.28
N LEU A 101 8.02 10.74 12.20
CA LEU A 101 7.61 9.69 13.14
C LEU A 101 8.34 8.36 12.88
N GLY A 102 9.11 8.26 11.79
CA GLY A 102 9.95 7.11 11.48
C GLY A 102 9.29 6.07 10.58
N ALA A 103 8.29 6.43 9.77
CA ALA A 103 7.78 5.55 8.73
C ALA A 103 8.88 5.24 7.69
N ASP A 104 8.95 3.99 7.23
CA ASP A 104 9.95 3.56 6.25
C ASP A 104 9.57 3.95 4.81
N ALA A 105 8.27 4.11 4.54
CA ALA A 105 7.73 4.54 3.25
C ALA A 105 6.33 5.14 3.42
N LEU A 106 5.83 5.75 2.35
CA LEU A 106 4.50 6.35 2.28
C LEU A 106 3.64 5.63 1.24
N LEU A 107 2.33 5.49 1.52
CA LEU A 107 1.31 5.12 0.54
C LEU A 107 0.44 6.33 0.25
N SER A 108 0.48 6.83 -1.00
CA SER A 108 -0.23 8.05 -1.40
C SER A 108 -1.23 7.75 -2.50
N VAL A 109 -2.53 7.81 -2.17
CA VAL A 109 -3.63 7.59 -3.11
C VAL A 109 -3.80 8.77 -4.05
N THR A 110 -4.27 8.52 -5.29
CA THR A 110 -4.65 9.59 -6.21
C THR A 110 -5.75 10.48 -5.61
N PRO A 111 -5.75 11.80 -5.90
CA PRO A 111 -6.82 12.69 -5.46
C PRO A 111 -8.20 12.16 -5.85
N TYR A 112 -8.99 11.84 -4.86
CA TYR A 112 -10.36 11.30 -4.97
C TYR A 112 -11.39 12.40 -4.84
N TYR A 113 -12.63 12.15 -5.27
CA TYR A 113 -13.78 13.04 -5.17
C TYR A 113 -13.68 14.30 -6.06
N ASN A 114 -12.81 15.27 -5.75
CA ASN A 114 -12.59 16.49 -6.54
C ASN A 114 -11.85 16.21 -7.86
N LYS A 115 -11.20 15.04 -8.00
CA LYS A 115 -10.50 14.54 -9.20
C LYS A 115 -9.45 15.53 -9.73
N THR A 116 -8.67 15.11 -10.70
CA THR A 116 -7.73 16.00 -11.41
C THR A 116 -7.33 15.39 -12.75
N SER A 117 -6.67 16.18 -13.60
CA SER A 117 -6.10 15.72 -14.88
C SER A 117 -4.78 14.96 -14.66
N GLN A 118 -4.28 14.25 -15.69
CA GLN A 118 -2.98 13.57 -15.62
C GLN A 118 -1.84 14.55 -15.28
N ARG A 119 -1.85 15.74 -15.86
CA ARG A 119 -0.89 16.81 -15.53
C ARG A 119 -1.01 17.25 -14.07
N GLY A 120 -2.23 17.32 -13.54
CA GLY A 120 -2.48 17.62 -12.14
C GLY A 120 -1.97 16.50 -11.22
N LEU A 121 -2.08 15.21 -11.61
CA LEU A 121 -1.50 14.09 -10.88
C LEU A 121 0.03 14.20 -10.81
N VAL A 122 0.68 14.53 -11.93
CA VAL A 122 2.14 14.76 -11.95
C VAL A 122 2.51 15.88 -10.96
N ALA A 123 1.83 17.02 -11.01
CA ALA A 123 2.11 18.14 -10.12
C ALA A 123 1.87 17.78 -8.64
N HIS A 124 0.76 17.09 -8.32
CA HIS A 124 0.40 16.65 -6.99
C HIS A 124 1.48 15.73 -6.38
N PHE A 125 1.80 14.64 -7.07
CA PHE A 125 2.78 13.67 -6.56
C PHE A 125 4.22 14.21 -6.55
N THR A 126 4.56 15.09 -7.51
CA THR A 126 5.86 15.78 -7.49
C THR A 126 5.99 16.68 -6.26
N ALA A 127 4.92 17.42 -5.90
CA ALA A 127 4.93 18.27 -4.71
C ALA A 127 5.09 17.46 -3.42
N ILE A 128 4.42 16.31 -3.31
CA ILE A 128 4.58 15.39 -2.18
C ILE A 128 6.01 14.82 -2.16
N ALA A 129 6.51 14.33 -3.30
CA ALA A 129 7.84 13.74 -3.40
C ALA A 129 8.96 14.73 -3.02
N ASN A 130 8.81 16.00 -3.38
CA ASN A 130 9.78 17.05 -3.02
C ASN A 130 9.74 17.43 -1.52
N SER A 131 8.74 16.99 -0.77
CA SER A 131 8.57 17.33 0.65
C SER A 131 9.17 16.29 1.61
N VAL A 132 9.55 15.11 1.11
CA VAL A 132 10.06 13.98 1.90
C VAL A 132 11.23 13.29 1.21
N ASN A 133 12.02 12.53 1.97
CA ASN A 133 13.15 11.76 1.43
C ASN A 133 12.87 10.25 1.37
N ILE A 134 11.91 9.76 2.14
CA ILE A 134 11.56 8.34 2.18
C ILE A 134 10.77 7.90 0.92
N PRO A 135 10.80 6.61 0.56
CA PRO A 135 10.10 6.08 -0.60
C PRO A 135 8.59 6.32 -0.58
N ILE A 136 8.01 6.61 -1.74
CA ILE A 136 6.57 6.78 -1.95
C ILE A 136 6.05 5.66 -2.84
N ILE A 137 4.97 5.02 -2.42
CA ILE A 137 4.14 4.11 -3.20
C ILE A 137 2.93 4.91 -3.68
N LEU A 138 2.81 5.11 -4.98
CA LEU A 138 1.60 5.66 -5.58
C LEU A 138 0.46 4.65 -5.42
N TYR A 139 -0.75 5.10 -5.11
CA TYR A 139 -1.90 4.19 -5.01
C TYR A 139 -2.94 4.54 -6.07
N ASN A 140 -3.07 3.64 -7.05
CA ASN A 140 -4.02 3.74 -8.15
C ASN A 140 -5.20 2.80 -7.93
N VAL A 141 -6.37 3.35 -7.63
CA VAL A 141 -7.62 2.61 -7.37
C VAL A 141 -8.81 3.32 -8.02
N PRO A 142 -8.93 3.27 -9.35
CA PRO A 142 -9.93 4.04 -10.09
C PRO A 142 -11.37 3.79 -9.67
N SER A 143 -11.68 2.57 -9.21
CA SER A 143 -13.01 2.19 -8.72
C SER A 143 -13.47 2.99 -7.48
N ARG A 144 -12.51 3.45 -6.66
CA ARG A 144 -12.79 4.23 -5.45
C ARG A 144 -12.59 5.74 -5.68
N THR A 145 -11.55 6.12 -6.41
CA THR A 145 -11.17 7.53 -6.58
C THR A 145 -11.87 8.21 -7.75
N GLY A 146 -12.33 7.43 -8.73
CA GLY A 146 -12.85 7.95 -10.01
C GLY A 146 -11.75 8.56 -10.90
N VAL A 147 -10.47 8.31 -10.59
CA VAL A 147 -9.30 8.79 -11.32
C VAL A 147 -8.35 7.63 -11.57
N ASN A 148 -7.98 7.40 -12.82
CA ASN A 148 -6.92 6.44 -13.15
C ASN A 148 -5.60 7.16 -13.36
N LEU A 149 -4.55 6.67 -12.73
CA LEU A 149 -3.18 7.07 -12.98
C LEU A 149 -2.68 6.34 -14.24
N ALA A 150 -2.66 7.03 -15.36
CA ALA A 150 -2.32 6.43 -16.65
C ALA A 150 -0.86 5.92 -16.69
N PRO A 151 -0.54 4.85 -17.45
CA PRO A 151 0.82 4.31 -17.56
C PRO A 151 1.88 5.36 -17.94
N ALA A 152 1.57 6.28 -18.84
CA ALA A 152 2.49 7.37 -19.22
C ALA A 152 2.76 8.32 -18.05
N THR A 153 1.74 8.59 -17.20
CA THR A 153 1.89 9.42 -16.01
C THR A 153 2.72 8.71 -14.94
N ILE A 154 2.51 7.40 -14.76
CA ILE A 154 3.37 6.58 -13.88
C ILE A 154 4.82 6.65 -14.37
N ALA A 155 5.05 6.53 -15.67
CA ALA A 155 6.40 6.58 -16.25
C ALA A 155 7.08 7.96 -16.08
N GLU A 156 6.32 9.04 -16.10
CA GLU A 156 6.83 10.37 -15.80
C GLU A 156 7.21 10.49 -14.33
N LEU A 157 6.33 10.07 -13.43
CA LEU A 157 6.56 10.08 -11.98
C LEU A 157 7.68 9.13 -11.55
N ALA A 158 7.85 7.99 -12.22
CA ALA A 158 8.92 7.04 -11.95
C ALA A 158 10.35 7.60 -12.14
N LYS A 159 10.49 8.75 -12.81
CA LYS A 159 11.77 9.48 -12.94
C LYS A 159 12.18 10.20 -11.65
N ILE A 160 11.26 10.40 -10.73
CA ILE A 160 11.53 11.03 -9.43
C ILE A 160 12.11 9.96 -8.49
N ASP A 161 13.24 10.23 -7.87
CA ASP A 161 14.05 9.22 -7.17
C ASP A 161 13.29 8.50 -6.06
N ASN A 162 12.53 9.22 -5.23
CA ASN A 162 11.79 8.65 -4.11
C ASN A 162 10.37 8.16 -4.47
N ILE A 163 9.86 8.36 -5.68
CA ILE A 163 8.67 7.64 -6.15
C ILE A 163 9.08 6.22 -6.53
N ASN A 164 8.91 5.28 -5.63
CA ASN A 164 9.51 3.96 -5.66
C ASN A 164 8.62 2.89 -6.28
N ALA A 165 7.31 2.95 -6.02
CA ALA A 165 6.39 1.90 -6.42
C ALA A 165 4.99 2.44 -6.77
N VAL A 166 4.17 1.56 -7.34
CA VAL A 166 2.74 1.74 -7.46
C VAL A 166 2.00 0.54 -6.87
N LYS A 167 1.00 0.78 -6.00
CA LYS A 167 -0.05 -0.16 -5.64
C LYS A 167 -1.13 -0.04 -6.71
N GLU A 168 -1.27 -1.07 -7.54
CA GLU A 168 -2.10 -1.04 -8.75
C GLU A 168 -3.34 -1.93 -8.59
N CYS A 169 -4.52 -1.34 -8.76
CA CYS A 169 -5.79 -2.05 -8.81
C CYS A 169 -6.34 -2.21 -10.24
N ASN A 170 -5.71 -1.58 -11.23
CA ASN A 170 -6.06 -1.77 -12.65
C ASN A 170 -5.04 -2.70 -13.33
N LEU A 171 -5.25 -4.01 -13.17
CA LEU A 171 -4.32 -5.03 -13.69
C LEU A 171 -4.09 -4.92 -15.21
N LEU A 172 -5.10 -4.46 -15.97
CA LEU A 172 -5.03 -4.39 -17.43
C LEU A 172 -3.94 -3.44 -17.94
N GLN A 173 -3.54 -2.46 -17.15
CA GLN A 173 -2.49 -1.52 -17.56
C GLN A 173 -1.08 -1.91 -17.10
N VAL A 174 -0.93 -2.96 -16.26
CA VAL A 174 0.38 -3.38 -15.73
C VAL A 174 1.40 -3.70 -16.82
N PRO A 175 1.06 -4.44 -17.92
CA PRO A 175 2.03 -4.69 -18.99
C PRO A 175 2.55 -3.40 -19.63
N GLU A 176 1.70 -2.39 -19.81
CA GLU A 176 2.11 -1.10 -20.38
C GLU A 176 2.95 -0.29 -19.39
N VAL A 177 2.62 -0.32 -18.09
CA VAL A 177 3.48 0.27 -17.04
C VAL A 177 4.86 -0.36 -17.06
N LYS A 178 4.96 -1.70 -17.11
CA LYS A 178 6.25 -2.41 -17.20
C LYS A 178 7.01 -2.04 -18.47
N ARG A 179 6.34 -1.95 -19.62
CA ARG A 179 6.97 -1.56 -20.89
C ARG A 179 7.56 -0.15 -20.82
N LEU A 180 6.87 0.81 -20.20
CA LEU A 180 7.30 2.21 -20.14
C LEU A 180 8.33 2.47 -19.03
N CYS A 181 8.20 1.81 -17.90
CA CYS A 181 9.02 2.08 -16.72
C CYS A 181 10.19 1.10 -16.56
N GLY A 182 10.09 -0.10 -17.12
CA GLY A 182 11.06 -1.17 -16.86
C GLY A 182 11.19 -1.43 -15.36
N ASP A 183 12.42 -1.33 -14.85
CA ASP A 183 12.76 -1.53 -13.45
C ASP A 183 12.81 -0.22 -12.64
N ASN A 184 12.35 0.90 -13.22
CA ASN A 184 12.33 2.18 -12.54
C ASN A 184 11.11 2.37 -11.63
N ILE A 185 10.20 1.40 -11.58
CA ILE A 185 9.11 1.36 -10.61
C ILE A 185 8.81 -0.08 -10.20
N ASN A 186 8.57 -0.30 -8.92
CA ASN A 186 8.06 -1.56 -8.41
C ASN A 186 6.53 -1.55 -8.49
N ILE A 187 5.90 -2.73 -8.68
CA ILE A 187 4.44 -2.82 -8.78
C ILE A 187 3.95 -3.83 -7.75
N TYR A 188 3.03 -3.39 -6.88
CA TYR A 188 2.31 -4.24 -5.93
C TYR A 188 0.85 -4.36 -6.35
N SER A 189 0.26 -5.55 -6.23
CA SER A 189 -1.18 -5.69 -6.39
C SER A 189 -1.93 -4.95 -5.28
N GLY A 190 -2.96 -4.21 -5.66
CA GLY A 190 -3.92 -3.64 -4.71
C GLY A 190 -5.14 -4.55 -4.48
N GLU A 191 -5.19 -5.70 -5.18
CA GLU A 191 -6.32 -6.62 -5.21
C GLU A 191 -5.88 -8.05 -4.90
N ASP A 192 -6.42 -8.64 -3.84
CA ASP A 192 -6.11 -10.01 -3.42
C ASP A 192 -6.50 -11.06 -4.47
N GLY A 193 -7.53 -10.79 -5.25
CA GLY A 193 -7.99 -11.66 -6.33
C GLY A 193 -7.06 -11.72 -7.56
N GLN A 194 -6.01 -10.90 -7.62
CA GLN A 194 -5.18 -10.70 -8.81
C GLN A 194 -3.67 -10.90 -8.57
N VAL A 195 -3.28 -11.42 -7.41
CA VAL A 195 -1.86 -11.49 -6.99
C VAL A 195 -1.03 -12.32 -7.97
N ALA A 196 -1.45 -13.54 -8.29
CA ALA A 196 -0.71 -14.41 -9.20
C ALA A 196 -0.56 -13.83 -10.62
N PHE A 197 -1.58 -13.10 -11.11
CA PHE A 197 -1.50 -12.40 -12.41
C PHE A 197 -0.46 -11.30 -12.37
N LEU A 198 -0.47 -10.49 -11.31
CA LEU A 198 0.45 -9.38 -11.17
C LEU A 198 1.89 -9.87 -10.99
N LEU A 199 2.12 -10.91 -10.21
CA LEU A 199 3.44 -11.53 -10.07
C LEU A 199 3.94 -12.03 -11.42
N GLY A 200 3.08 -12.73 -12.21
CA GLY A 200 3.39 -13.15 -13.57
C GLY A 200 3.72 -12.03 -14.54
N ALA A 201 3.20 -10.82 -14.31
CA ALA A 201 3.54 -9.61 -15.05
C ALA A 201 4.81 -8.89 -14.51
N GLY A 202 5.54 -9.48 -13.57
CA GLY A 202 6.77 -8.93 -12.98
C GLY A 202 6.53 -8.02 -11.79
N GLY A 203 5.43 -8.20 -11.06
CA GLY A 203 5.16 -7.50 -9.81
C GLY A 203 6.04 -7.96 -8.64
N ALA A 204 6.08 -7.17 -7.59
CA ALA A 204 6.90 -7.40 -6.40
C ALA A 204 6.14 -8.07 -5.25
N GLY A 205 4.80 -8.09 -5.31
CA GLY A 205 3.96 -8.64 -4.24
C GLY A 205 2.57 -8.02 -4.22
N VAL A 206 1.95 -8.03 -3.04
CA VAL A 206 0.61 -7.50 -2.80
C VAL A 206 0.56 -6.61 -1.56
N ILE A 207 -0.28 -5.58 -1.59
CA ILE A 207 -0.74 -4.87 -0.40
C ILE A 207 -2.18 -5.33 -0.15
N SER A 208 -2.32 -6.28 0.77
CA SER A 208 -3.45 -7.21 0.92
C SER A 208 -4.44 -6.79 2.00
N VAL A 209 -5.72 -7.01 1.76
CA VAL A 209 -6.78 -6.98 2.79
C VAL A 209 -6.95 -8.37 3.40
N LEU A 210 -6.87 -9.43 2.58
CA LEU A 210 -6.95 -10.83 3.02
C LEU A 210 -5.90 -11.17 4.10
N ALA A 211 -4.73 -10.56 4.04
CA ALA A 211 -3.68 -10.75 5.02
C ALA A 211 -4.10 -10.38 6.47
N ASN A 212 -5.14 -9.55 6.67
CA ASN A 212 -5.64 -9.28 8.02
C ASN A 212 -6.10 -10.55 8.76
N ILE A 213 -6.62 -11.53 8.02
CA ILE A 213 -7.13 -12.80 8.59
C ILE A 213 -6.30 -14.02 8.21
N ALA A 214 -5.48 -13.94 7.16
CA ALA A 214 -4.70 -15.06 6.65
C ALA A 214 -3.28 -14.62 6.18
N PRO A 215 -2.46 -14.01 7.08
CA PRO A 215 -1.17 -13.44 6.69
C PRO A 215 -0.21 -14.48 6.12
N ALA A 216 -0.01 -15.63 6.79
CA ALA A 216 0.86 -16.68 6.31
C ALA A 216 0.43 -17.24 4.95
N TYR A 217 -0.88 -17.37 4.72
CA TYR A 217 -1.39 -17.82 3.41
C TYR A 217 -1.03 -16.82 2.30
N THR A 218 -1.22 -15.54 2.54
CA THR A 218 -0.94 -14.50 1.54
C THR A 218 0.56 -14.38 1.26
N HIS A 219 1.39 -14.49 2.29
CA HIS A 219 2.84 -14.61 2.15
C HIS A 219 3.22 -15.84 1.31
N ASP A 220 2.74 -17.04 1.70
CA ASP A 220 3.09 -18.29 1.05
C ASP A 220 2.62 -18.34 -0.41
N LEU A 221 1.52 -17.65 -0.77
CA LEU A 221 1.09 -17.48 -2.16
C LEU A 221 2.13 -16.72 -2.98
N CYS A 222 2.64 -15.61 -2.47
CA CYS A 222 3.68 -14.83 -3.13
C CYS A 222 4.99 -15.62 -3.18
N GLN A 223 5.37 -16.27 -2.08
CA GLN A 223 6.61 -17.03 -1.97
C GLN A 223 6.63 -18.22 -2.96
N ALA A 224 5.51 -18.91 -3.13
CA ALA A 224 5.39 -19.98 -4.11
C ALA A 224 5.78 -19.52 -5.53
N TYR A 225 5.35 -18.32 -5.92
CA TYR A 225 5.75 -17.74 -7.20
C TYR A 225 7.25 -17.46 -7.27
N PHE A 226 7.82 -16.84 -6.24
CA PHE A 226 9.26 -16.49 -6.21
C PHE A 226 10.16 -17.72 -6.14
N ASP A 227 9.69 -18.82 -5.56
CA ASP A 227 10.37 -20.12 -5.54
C ASP A 227 10.26 -20.87 -6.88
N GLY A 228 9.50 -20.34 -7.85
CA GLY A 228 9.29 -20.95 -9.16
C GLY A 228 8.15 -21.98 -9.21
N ASP A 229 7.39 -22.17 -8.11
CA ASP A 229 6.22 -23.07 -8.05
C ASP A 229 4.94 -22.33 -8.48
N SER A 230 4.86 -22.04 -9.77
CA SER A 230 3.70 -21.36 -10.36
C SER A 230 2.39 -22.13 -10.17
N ASP A 231 2.43 -23.47 -10.19
CA ASP A 231 1.25 -24.31 -10.01
C ASP A 231 0.68 -24.14 -8.59
N LYS A 232 1.52 -24.14 -7.58
CA LYS A 232 1.11 -23.89 -6.19
C LYS A 232 0.55 -22.48 -6.05
N CYS A 233 1.23 -21.46 -6.59
CA CYS A 233 0.77 -20.08 -6.57
C CYS A 233 -0.65 -19.97 -7.16
N TRP A 234 -0.91 -20.57 -8.33
CA TRP A 234 -2.22 -20.52 -8.97
C TRP A 234 -3.29 -21.32 -8.21
N LYS A 235 -2.96 -22.46 -7.63
CA LYS A 235 -3.88 -23.21 -6.76
C LYS A 235 -4.29 -22.37 -5.54
N MET A 236 -3.35 -21.73 -4.90
CA MET A 236 -3.62 -20.84 -3.77
C MET A 236 -4.44 -19.62 -4.20
N GLN A 237 -4.09 -18.96 -5.30
CA GLN A 237 -4.87 -17.85 -5.85
C GLN A 237 -6.33 -18.25 -6.12
N THR A 238 -6.56 -19.39 -6.71
CA THR A 238 -7.91 -19.89 -7.03
C THR A 238 -8.69 -20.22 -5.77
N ALA A 239 -8.05 -20.84 -4.78
CA ALA A 239 -8.70 -21.19 -3.51
C ALA A 239 -9.15 -19.95 -2.71
N SER A 240 -8.37 -18.85 -2.74
CA SER A 240 -8.70 -17.60 -2.04
C SER A 240 -9.80 -16.77 -2.70
N GLN A 241 -10.15 -17.02 -3.97
CA GLN A 241 -11.10 -16.19 -4.74
C GLN A 241 -12.47 -16.02 -4.08
N ARG A 242 -12.98 -17.04 -3.38
CA ARG A 242 -14.29 -16.95 -2.72
C ARG A 242 -14.28 -15.96 -1.57
N ILE A 243 -13.17 -15.86 -0.82
CA ILE A 243 -13.00 -14.93 0.29
C ILE A 243 -12.67 -13.54 -0.25
N SER A 244 -11.72 -13.44 -1.19
CA SER A 244 -11.29 -12.16 -1.77
C SER A 244 -12.42 -11.36 -2.44
N LYS A 245 -13.51 -12.04 -2.90
CA LYS A 245 -14.69 -11.37 -3.46
C LYS A 245 -15.64 -10.78 -2.41
N GLN A 246 -15.43 -11.10 -1.14
CA GLN A 246 -16.27 -10.63 -0.02
C GLN A 246 -15.58 -9.50 0.78
N LEU A 247 -14.32 -9.23 0.48
CA LEU A 247 -13.51 -8.16 1.06
C LEU A 247 -13.52 -6.91 0.16
#